data_639104ae1f5a0685ba22fe6087a00a99
#
_entry.id   639104ae1f5a0685ba22fe6087a00a99
#
_cell.length_a   1.000
_cell.length_b   1.000
_cell.length_c   1.000
_cell.angle_alpha   90.00
_cell.angle_beta   90.00
_cell.angle_gamma   90.00
#
_symmetry.space_group_name_H-M   'P 1'
#
loop_
_entity.id
_entity.type
_entity.pdbx_description
1 polymer ?
#
loop_
_entity_poly.entity_id
_entity_poly.type
_entity_poly.pdbx_seq_one_letter_code
_entity_poly.pdbx_strand_id
1 'polypeptide(L)'
;QEAVVTIRRNKFVVPVKSEYKNEVPGIVHDVSSSGSTFFVEPAVIADLNNKVMQLYNLEQEEINRILAKFSRLVASNSGLFKDSYGKLLEMDKYIARAKLAIKYNGVKPYINKNLKFA
;
A
#
# COMPACT_ATOMS: atom_id res chain seq x y z
N GLN A 1 -0.11 -17.80 -36.84
CA GLN A 1 -0.66 -17.35 -35.55
C GLN A 1 0.48 -16.72 -34.78
N GLU A 2 0.37 -15.45 -34.47
CA GLU A 2 1.37 -14.76 -33.65
C GLU A 2 1.50 -15.45 -32.27
N ALA A 3 2.73 -15.75 -31.87
CA ALA A 3 3.00 -16.32 -30.55
C ALA A 3 2.78 -15.24 -29.50
N VAL A 4 1.66 -15.29 -28.80
CA VAL A 4 1.34 -14.36 -27.74
C VAL A 4 2.08 -14.79 -26.47
N VAL A 5 3.10 -14.03 -26.08
CA VAL A 5 3.76 -14.21 -24.78
C VAL A 5 2.78 -13.80 -23.68
N THR A 6 2.63 -14.64 -22.67
CA THR A 6 1.77 -14.35 -21.52
C THR A 6 2.52 -14.58 -20.21
N ILE A 7 1.96 -14.13 -19.09
CA ILE A 7 2.53 -14.33 -17.76
C ILE A 7 1.68 -15.36 -17.01
N ARG A 8 2.34 -16.39 -16.47
CA ARG A 8 1.75 -17.35 -15.52
C ARG A 8 2.70 -17.53 -14.33
N ARG A 9 2.17 -17.45 -13.12
CA ARG A 9 2.95 -17.58 -11.88
C ARG A 9 4.20 -16.70 -11.86
N ASN A 10 4.06 -15.45 -12.33
CA ASN A 10 5.15 -14.47 -12.46
C ASN A 10 6.29 -14.89 -13.41
N LYS A 11 6.02 -15.79 -14.35
CA LYS A 11 6.96 -16.22 -15.39
C LYS A 11 6.41 -15.88 -16.78
N PHE A 12 7.28 -15.44 -17.66
CA PHE A 12 6.95 -15.29 -19.07
C PHE A 12 6.89 -16.69 -19.70
N VAL A 13 5.77 -17.00 -20.28
CA VAL A 13 5.48 -18.31 -20.88
C VAL A 13 4.84 -18.13 -22.25
N VAL A 14 4.94 -19.16 -23.06
CA VAL A 14 4.28 -19.23 -24.37
C VAL A 14 3.16 -20.28 -24.33
N PRO A 15 1.99 -20.00 -24.88
CA PRO A 15 0.93 -20.99 -25.03
C PRO A 15 1.29 -21.96 -26.14
N VAL A 16 1.36 -23.24 -25.84
CA VAL A 16 1.68 -24.33 -26.75
C VAL A 16 0.50 -25.30 -26.77
N LYS A 17 -0.02 -25.64 -27.96
CA LYS A 17 -1.06 -26.68 -28.08
C LYS A 17 -0.52 -28.03 -27.62
N SER A 18 -1.38 -28.88 -27.09
CA SER A 18 -1.00 -30.18 -26.53
C SER A 18 -0.25 -31.07 -27.56
N GLU A 19 -0.60 -30.94 -28.82
CA GLU A 19 0.03 -31.67 -29.93
C GLU A 19 1.52 -31.35 -30.11
N TYR A 20 1.92 -30.08 -29.80
CA TYR A 20 3.29 -29.57 -29.98
C TYR A 20 4.07 -29.46 -28.68
N LYS A 21 3.53 -29.97 -27.56
CA LYS A 21 4.18 -29.84 -26.23
C LYS A 21 5.62 -30.35 -26.24
N ASN A 22 5.90 -31.44 -26.94
CA ASN A 22 7.21 -32.07 -26.97
C ASN A 22 8.22 -31.34 -27.89
N GLU A 23 7.75 -30.42 -28.72
CA GLU A 23 8.60 -29.63 -29.62
C GLU A 23 9.19 -28.40 -28.97
N VAL A 24 8.61 -27.96 -27.84
CA VAL A 24 9.10 -26.80 -27.08
C VAL A 24 9.72 -27.27 -25.79
N PRO A 25 11.06 -27.41 -25.74
CA PRO A 25 11.75 -27.78 -24.51
C PRO A 25 11.61 -26.68 -23.46
N GLY A 26 11.10 -27.03 -22.28
CA GLY A 26 10.86 -26.05 -21.23
C GLY A 26 10.05 -26.60 -20.07
N ILE A 27 9.68 -25.72 -19.15
CA ILE A 27 8.92 -26.05 -17.94
C ILE A 27 7.45 -25.66 -18.16
N VAL A 28 6.52 -26.59 -17.93
CA VAL A 28 5.10 -26.30 -17.94
C VAL A 28 4.69 -25.66 -16.61
N HIS A 29 4.19 -24.43 -16.66
CA HIS A 29 3.72 -23.70 -15.50
C HIS A 29 2.21 -23.80 -15.28
N ASP A 30 1.46 -23.99 -16.36
CA ASP A 30 0.01 -24.04 -16.29
C ASP A 30 -0.57 -24.78 -17.49
N VAL A 31 -1.86 -25.17 -17.38
CA VAL A 31 -2.61 -25.83 -18.45
C VAL A 31 -3.99 -25.18 -18.52
N SER A 32 -4.49 -24.97 -19.72
CA SER A 32 -5.84 -24.44 -19.90
C SER A 32 -6.89 -25.37 -19.31
N SER A 33 -8.03 -24.84 -18.92
CA SER A 33 -9.14 -25.62 -18.33
C SER A 33 -9.64 -26.75 -19.24
N SER A 34 -9.49 -26.61 -20.54
CA SER A 34 -9.83 -27.65 -21.53
C SER A 34 -8.71 -28.70 -21.74
N GLY A 35 -7.51 -28.49 -21.13
CA GLY A 35 -6.36 -29.37 -21.37
C GLY A 35 -5.69 -29.21 -22.74
N SER A 36 -6.21 -28.36 -23.62
CA SER A 36 -5.75 -28.25 -25.00
C SER A 36 -4.52 -27.37 -25.20
N THR A 37 -4.16 -26.55 -24.19
CA THR A 37 -3.05 -25.60 -24.27
C THR A 37 -2.20 -25.67 -23.03
N PHE A 38 -0.90 -25.80 -23.17
CA PHE A 38 0.11 -25.78 -22.14
C PHE A 38 0.81 -24.43 -22.13
N PHE A 39 1.01 -23.83 -20.96
CA PHE A 39 1.77 -22.61 -20.79
C PHE A 39 3.21 -23.00 -20.42
N VAL A 40 4.09 -22.93 -21.38
CA VAL A 40 5.48 -23.43 -21.27
C VAL A 40 6.43 -22.26 -21.11
N GLU A 41 7.31 -22.32 -20.13
CA GLU A 41 8.52 -21.49 -20.03
C GLU A 41 9.62 -22.16 -20.89
N PRO A 42 9.98 -21.59 -22.04
CA PRO A 42 11.03 -22.16 -22.86
C PRO A 42 12.37 -22.18 -22.12
N ALA A 43 13.14 -23.25 -22.25
CA ALA A 43 14.43 -23.38 -21.56
C ALA A 43 15.40 -22.21 -21.87
N VAL A 44 15.32 -21.65 -23.06
CA VAL A 44 16.17 -20.55 -23.53
C VAL A 44 15.92 -19.23 -22.77
N ILE A 45 14.75 -19.05 -22.14
CA ILE A 45 14.42 -17.84 -21.37
C ILE A 45 14.36 -18.07 -19.85
N ALA A 46 14.59 -19.29 -19.38
CA ALA A 46 14.48 -19.63 -17.96
C ALA A 46 15.41 -18.77 -17.09
N ASP A 47 16.65 -18.54 -17.52
CA ASP A 47 17.60 -17.69 -16.81
C ASP A 47 17.17 -16.22 -16.78
N LEU A 48 16.58 -15.72 -17.88
CA LEU A 48 16.05 -14.36 -17.92
C LEU A 48 14.84 -14.20 -17.00
N ASN A 49 13.94 -15.16 -16.98
CA ASN A 49 12.82 -15.18 -16.06
C ASN A 49 13.29 -15.19 -14.59
N ASN A 50 14.30 -15.99 -14.26
CA ASN A 50 14.88 -16.02 -12.92
C ASN A 50 15.52 -14.68 -12.56
N LYS A 51 16.22 -14.04 -13.50
CA LYS A 51 16.83 -12.72 -13.29
C LYS A 51 15.77 -11.64 -13.06
N VAL A 52 14.67 -11.66 -13.80
CA VAL A 52 13.52 -10.75 -13.58
C VAL A 52 12.96 -10.93 -12.17
N MET A 53 12.76 -12.18 -11.72
CA MET A 53 12.28 -12.46 -10.37
C MET A 53 13.25 -11.96 -9.29
N GLN A 54 14.55 -12.15 -9.48
CA GLN A 54 15.57 -11.63 -8.56
C GLN A 54 15.50 -10.11 -8.46
N LEU A 55 15.43 -9.40 -9.59
CA LEU A 55 15.33 -7.95 -9.61
C LEU A 55 14.04 -7.46 -8.94
N TYR A 56 12.92 -8.14 -9.16
CA TYR A 56 11.66 -7.82 -8.50
C TYR A 56 11.76 -7.97 -6.97
N ASN A 57 12.40 -9.03 -6.48
CA ASN A 57 12.61 -9.22 -5.05
C ASN A 57 13.51 -8.12 -4.46
N LEU A 58 14.60 -7.76 -5.15
CA LEU A 58 15.47 -6.66 -4.73
C LEU A 58 14.75 -5.31 -4.68
N GLU A 59 13.88 -5.05 -5.65
CA GLU A 59 13.01 -3.86 -5.63
C GLU A 59 12.11 -3.85 -4.40
N GLN A 60 11.44 -4.96 -4.07
CA GLN A 60 10.58 -5.06 -2.89
C GLN A 60 11.38 -4.90 -1.57
N GLU A 61 12.57 -5.44 -1.49
CA GLU A 61 13.46 -5.24 -0.34
C GLU A 61 13.84 -3.77 -0.18
N GLU A 62 14.16 -3.06 -1.27
CA GLU A 62 14.49 -1.64 -1.22
C GLU A 62 13.28 -0.78 -0.84
N ILE A 63 12.10 -1.08 -1.37
CA ILE A 63 10.85 -0.42 -0.97
C ILE A 63 10.63 -0.58 0.54
N ASN A 64 10.76 -1.80 1.07
CA ASN A 64 10.60 -2.07 2.49
C ASN A 64 11.65 -1.34 3.34
N ARG A 65 12.90 -1.25 2.87
CA ARG A 65 13.97 -0.49 3.51
C ARG A 65 13.64 1.00 3.62
N ILE A 66 13.13 1.58 2.54
CA ILE A 66 12.73 2.99 2.49
C ILE A 66 11.56 3.23 3.44
N LEU A 67 10.51 2.41 3.38
CA LEU A 67 9.34 2.52 4.26
C LEU A 67 9.71 2.39 5.74
N ALA A 68 10.59 1.46 6.08
CA ALA A 68 11.08 1.29 7.44
C ALA A 68 11.88 2.51 7.93
N LYS A 69 12.64 3.17 7.04
CA LYS A 69 13.34 4.42 7.37
C LYS A 69 12.36 5.53 7.72
N PHE A 70 11.33 5.75 6.90
CA PHE A 70 10.31 6.77 7.17
C PHE A 70 9.49 6.44 8.42
N SER A 71 9.10 5.19 8.61
CA SER A 71 8.37 4.77 9.82
C SER A 71 9.16 5.04 11.10
N ARG A 72 10.47 4.77 11.10
CA ARG A 72 11.35 5.11 12.23
C ARG A 72 11.44 6.61 12.47
N LEU A 73 11.51 7.42 11.40
CA LEU A 73 11.54 8.87 11.52
C LEU A 73 10.25 9.42 12.14
N VAL A 74 9.09 8.92 11.72
CA VAL A 74 7.80 9.28 12.32
C VAL A 74 7.73 8.82 13.79
N ALA A 75 8.15 7.59 14.08
CA ALA A 75 8.13 7.03 15.42
C ALA A 75 9.01 7.83 16.38
N SER A 76 10.21 8.25 15.96
CA SER A 76 11.12 9.06 16.78
C SER A 76 10.57 10.47 17.11
N ASN A 77 9.65 10.98 16.28
CA ASN A 77 9.00 12.28 16.48
C ASN A 77 7.54 12.16 16.99
N SER A 78 7.11 10.97 17.37
CA SER A 78 5.71 10.70 17.77
C SER A 78 5.23 11.55 18.95
N GLY A 79 6.10 11.88 19.90
CA GLY A 79 5.80 12.77 21.02
C GLY A 79 5.45 14.18 20.54
N LEU A 80 6.23 14.72 19.61
CA LEU A 80 5.99 16.05 19.03
C LEU A 80 4.65 16.10 18.28
N PHE A 81 4.33 15.07 17.53
CA PHE A 81 3.03 14.98 16.84
C PHE A 81 1.86 14.92 17.80
N LYS A 82 1.96 14.13 18.89
CA LYS A 82 0.91 14.05 19.92
C LYS A 82 0.70 15.37 20.64
N ASP A 83 1.78 16.05 21.01
CA ASP A 83 1.70 17.35 21.67
C ASP A 83 1.08 18.41 20.75
N SER A 84 1.52 18.49 19.50
CA SER A 84 0.94 19.40 18.51
C SER A 84 -0.54 19.14 18.27
N TYR A 85 -0.95 17.89 18.19
CA TYR A 85 -2.35 17.49 18.03
C TYR A 85 -3.18 17.89 19.25
N GLY A 86 -2.66 17.70 20.47
CA GLY A 86 -3.29 18.16 21.71
C GLY A 86 -3.54 19.67 21.73
N LYS A 87 -2.54 20.45 21.34
CA LYS A 87 -2.67 21.92 21.24
C LYS A 87 -3.68 22.35 20.18
N LEU A 88 -3.74 21.67 19.06
CA LEU A 88 -4.77 21.92 18.03
C LEU A 88 -6.18 21.65 18.54
N LEU A 89 -6.39 20.57 19.29
CA LEU A 89 -7.69 20.27 19.91
C LEU A 89 -8.12 21.35 20.93
N GLU A 90 -7.18 21.87 21.72
CA GLU A 90 -7.48 22.98 22.65
C GLU A 90 -7.84 24.25 21.89
N MET A 91 -7.10 24.60 20.85
CA MET A 91 -7.41 25.75 19.99
C MET A 91 -8.80 25.64 19.37
N ASP A 92 -9.16 24.46 18.84
CA ASP A 92 -10.49 24.22 18.26
C ASP A 92 -11.61 24.43 19.28
N LYS A 93 -11.43 23.94 20.53
CA LYS A 93 -12.38 24.18 21.63
C LYS A 93 -12.54 25.69 21.94
N TYR A 94 -11.47 26.46 21.95
CA TYR A 94 -11.54 27.91 22.17
C TYR A 94 -12.25 28.61 21.02
N ILE A 95 -11.95 28.24 19.78
CA ILE A 95 -12.59 28.80 18.58
C ILE A 95 -14.08 28.48 18.59
N ALA A 96 -14.47 27.25 18.90
CA ALA A 96 -15.88 26.84 18.97
C ALA A 96 -16.65 27.64 20.03
N ARG A 97 -16.06 27.82 21.24
CA ARG A 97 -16.64 28.64 22.32
C ARG A 97 -16.76 30.12 21.94
N ALA A 98 -15.74 30.67 21.29
CA ALA A 98 -15.76 32.05 20.82
C ALA A 98 -16.83 32.28 19.77
N LYS A 99 -16.96 31.37 18.77
CA LYS A 99 -18.02 31.43 17.77
C LYS A 99 -19.42 31.37 18.40
N LEU A 100 -19.60 30.52 19.41
CA LEU A 100 -20.86 30.41 20.14
C LEU A 100 -21.17 31.70 20.89
N ALA A 101 -20.21 32.27 21.62
CA ALA A 101 -20.36 33.50 22.35
C ALA A 101 -20.73 34.68 21.43
N ILE A 102 -20.08 34.79 20.27
CA ILE A 102 -20.39 35.82 19.28
C ILE A 102 -21.82 35.62 18.76
N LYS A 103 -22.21 34.38 18.41
CA LYS A 103 -23.52 34.06 17.87
C LYS A 103 -24.71 34.44 18.81
N TYR A 104 -24.47 34.28 20.12
CA TYR A 104 -25.49 34.51 21.16
C TYR A 104 -25.27 35.81 22.00
N ASN A 105 -24.35 36.67 21.59
CA ASN A 105 -23.94 37.84 22.36
C ASN A 105 -23.62 37.48 23.83
N GLY A 106 -23.00 36.31 24.02
CA GLY A 106 -22.72 35.78 25.34
C GLY A 106 -21.63 36.58 26.07
N VAL A 107 -21.84 36.79 27.36
CA VAL A 107 -20.85 37.39 28.25
C VAL A 107 -20.22 36.36 29.17
N LYS A 108 -19.02 36.63 29.64
CA LYS A 108 -18.33 35.74 30.59
C LYS A 108 -19.14 35.62 31.88
N PRO A 109 -19.54 34.42 32.31
CA PRO A 109 -20.28 34.25 33.56
C PRO A 109 -19.43 34.58 34.76
N TYR A 110 -20.04 35.25 35.76
CA TYR A 110 -19.44 35.50 37.03
C TYR A 110 -19.77 34.36 37.98
N ILE A 111 -18.78 33.61 38.41
CA ILE A 111 -19.00 32.52 39.36
C ILE A 111 -18.82 33.08 40.77
N ASN A 112 -19.89 33.12 41.56
CA ASN A 112 -19.83 33.46 42.94
C ASN A 112 -20.09 32.21 43.83
N LYS A 113 -19.51 32.23 45.05
CA LYS A 113 -19.70 31.14 46.03
C LYS A 113 -20.95 31.32 46.90
N ASN A 114 -21.73 32.35 46.67
CA ASN A 114 -22.82 32.77 47.57
C ASN A 114 -24.19 32.33 47.08
N LEU A 115 -24.28 31.42 46.12
CA LEU A 115 -25.54 30.87 45.52
C LEU A 115 -26.53 31.93 45.05
N LYS A 116 -26.08 33.17 44.78
CA LYS A 116 -26.93 34.23 44.21
C LYS A 116 -26.70 34.33 42.70
N PHE A 117 -27.78 34.22 41.93
CA PHE A 117 -27.78 34.56 40.50
C PHE A 117 -27.83 36.11 40.42
N ALA A 118 -26.88 36.67 39.71
CA ALA A 118 -26.86 38.08 39.36
C ALA A 118 -27.23 38.21 37.90
#